data_ea4e8afcbf9a3276e367db278cdb442b
#
_entry.id   ea4e8afcbf9a3276e367db278cdb442b
#
_cell.length_a   1.000
_cell.length_b   1.000
_cell.length_c   1.000
_cell.angle_alpha   90.00
_cell.angle_beta   90.00
_cell.angle_gamma   90.00
#
_symmetry.space_group_name_H-M   'P 1'
#
loop_
_entity.id
_entity.type
_entity.pdbx_description
1 polymer ?
#
loop_
_entity_poly.entity_id
_entity_poly.type
_entity_poly.pdbx_seq_one_letter_code
_entity_poly.pdbx_strand_id
1 'polypeptide(L)'
;MVLIKNLFFILILLFSKSAFSKLNYSDTCQKEINIIEKQIDIPKGLLTAIGKTESGRFKNDKTVVIWPWTINTGKKSLFFDNKIQMKNFVINEIKKENYNLDVGCMQINLKWHGSKFKNILDVLDPMVNVSYATSFLYE
;
A
#
# COMPACT_ATOMS: atom_id res chain seq x y z
N MET A 1 -44.36 57.06 1.10
CA MET A 1 -42.97 56.97 0.60
C MET A 1 -42.30 55.86 1.34
N VAL A 2 -42.32 54.65 0.73
CA VAL A 2 -41.84 53.43 1.37
C VAL A 2 -40.43 53.16 0.88
N LEU A 3 -39.47 53.24 1.81
CA LEU A 3 -38.05 52.91 1.57
C LEU A 3 -37.93 51.39 1.56
N ILE A 4 -37.78 50.78 0.38
CA ILE A 4 -37.42 49.43 0.22
C ILE A 4 -35.91 49.29 0.49
N LYS A 5 -35.55 48.83 1.68
CA LYS A 5 -34.20 48.41 1.99
C LYS A 5 -33.91 47.11 1.24
N ASN A 6 -33.09 47.20 0.20
CA ASN A 6 -32.52 46.05 -0.46
C ASN A 6 -31.54 45.36 0.50
N LEU A 7 -32.00 44.29 1.13
CA LEU A 7 -31.18 43.36 1.88
C LEU A 7 -30.43 42.47 0.88
N PHE A 8 -29.23 42.89 0.53
CA PHE A 8 -28.29 42.06 -0.26
C PHE A 8 -27.87 40.90 0.62
N PHE A 9 -28.58 39.78 0.49
CA PHE A 9 -28.18 38.51 1.09
C PHE A 9 -26.98 38.01 0.32
N ILE A 10 -25.78 38.36 0.80
CA ILE A 10 -24.52 37.76 0.34
C ILE A 10 -24.53 36.31 0.86
N LEU A 11 -25.04 35.42 0.01
CA LEU A 11 -24.88 33.98 0.19
C LEU A 11 -23.38 33.66 -0.01
N ILE A 12 -22.63 33.77 1.07
CA ILE A 12 -21.26 33.23 1.13
C ILE A 12 -21.41 31.73 1.05
N LEU A 13 -21.32 31.19 -0.15
CA LEU A 13 -21.06 29.78 -0.38
C LEU A 13 -19.70 29.50 0.20
N LEU A 14 -19.69 29.08 1.46
CA LEU A 14 -18.54 28.41 2.07
C LEU A 14 -18.31 27.14 1.27
N PHE A 15 -17.57 27.25 0.19
CA PHE A 15 -16.88 26.12 -0.39
C PHE A 15 -15.93 25.62 0.67
N SER A 16 -16.43 24.77 1.56
CA SER A 16 -15.60 23.90 2.35
C SER A 16 -14.82 23.05 1.34
N LYS A 17 -13.61 23.51 1.02
CA LYS A 17 -12.61 22.65 0.40
C LYS A 17 -12.46 21.51 1.38
N SER A 18 -13.18 20.40 1.13
CA SER A 18 -12.86 19.13 1.76
C SER A 18 -11.41 18.90 1.43
N ALA A 19 -10.53 19.19 2.39
CA ALA A 19 -9.13 18.80 2.31
C ALA A 19 -9.15 17.28 2.25
N PHE A 20 -9.15 16.74 1.04
CA PHE A 20 -8.96 15.32 0.81
C PHE A 20 -7.54 15.06 1.31
N SER A 21 -7.45 14.70 2.59
CA SER A 21 -6.18 14.28 3.18
C SER A 21 -5.70 13.12 2.34
N LYS A 22 -4.67 13.37 1.52
CA LYS A 22 -4.01 12.32 0.74
C LYS A 22 -3.53 11.28 1.74
N LEU A 23 -4.20 10.13 1.78
CA LEU A 23 -3.83 9.03 2.66
C LEU A 23 -2.33 8.74 2.48
N ASN A 24 -1.58 8.96 3.55
CA ASN A 24 -0.14 8.73 3.54
C ASN A 24 0.11 7.23 3.77
N TYR A 25 0.27 6.48 2.70
CA TYR A 25 0.56 5.04 2.75
C TYR A 25 2.03 4.73 3.06
N SER A 26 2.90 5.75 3.16
CA SER A 26 4.34 5.54 3.30
C SER A 26 4.74 4.76 4.56
N ASP A 27 3.90 4.74 5.58
CA ASP A 27 4.19 4.12 6.87
C ASP A 27 3.42 2.82 7.08
N THR A 28 2.57 2.42 6.12
CA THR A 28 1.67 1.27 6.31
C THR A 28 2.46 -0.02 6.51
N CYS A 29 3.38 -0.37 5.62
CA CYS A 29 4.23 -1.56 5.78
C CYS A 29 5.07 -1.51 7.06
N GLN A 30 5.65 -0.35 7.37
CA GLN A 30 6.48 -0.19 8.56
C GLN A 30 5.69 -0.38 9.85
N LYS A 31 4.43 0.05 9.89
CA LYS A 31 3.54 -0.19 11.05
C LYS A 31 3.29 -1.68 11.27
N GLU A 32 2.97 -2.41 10.21
CA GLU A 32 2.73 -3.86 10.28
C GLU A 32 4.01 -4.60 10.70
N ILE A 33 5.16 -4.24 10.12
CA ILE A 33 6.46 -4.77 10.51
C ILE A 33 6.71 -4.54 12.00
N ASN A 34 6.52 -3.32 12.49
CA ASN A 34 6.76 -2.99 13.90
C ASN A 34 5.85 -3.75 14.86
N ILE A 35 4.62 -4.08 14.45
CA ILE A 35 3.68 -4.89 15.23
C ILE A 35 4.21 -6.32 15.34
N ILE A 36 4.61 -6.90 14.21
CA ILE A 36 5.07 -8.29 14.14
C ILE A 36 6.41 -8.47 14.83
N GLU A 37 7.39 -7.58 14.63
CA GLU A 37 8.70 -7.63 15.29
C GLU A 37 8.63 -7.57 16.83
N LYS A 38 7.51 -7.07 17.41
CA LYS A 38 7.28 -7.09 18.85
C LYS A 38 6.74 -8.42 19.37
N GLN A 39 6.22 -9.25 18.50
CA GLN A 39 5.51 -10.49 18.86
C GLN A 39 6.38 -11.74 18.63
N ILE A 40 7.46 -11.61 17.91
CA ILE A 40 8.30 -12.73 17.49
C ILE A 40 9.77 -12.47 17.85
N ASP A 41 10.50 -13.55 18.07
CA ASP A 41 11.94 -13.50 18.40
C ASP A 41 12.78 -13.52 17.12
N ILE A 42 12.98 -12.34 16.53
CA ILE A 42 13.85 -12.13 15.38
C ILE A 42 14.76 -10.93 15.62
N PRO A 43 15.91 -10.83 14.93
CA PRO A 43 16.77 -9.66 15.04
C PRO A 43 16.00 -8.38 14.72
N LYS A 44 16.07 -7.42 15.64
CA LYS A 44 15.39 -6.11 15.48
C LYS A 44 15.78 -5.44 14.17
N GLY A 45 14.80 -5.03 13.40
CA GLY A 45 14.99 -4.35 12.12
C GLY A 45 15.22 -5.28 10.94
N LEU A 46 15.19 -6.61 11.14
CA LEU A 46 15.35 -7.57 10.04
C LEU A 46 14.23 -7.43 9.00
N LEU A 47 12.97 -7.44 9.43
CA LEU A 47 11.82 -7.27 8.49
C LEU A 47 11.84 -5.91 7.82
N THR A 48 12.26 -4.87 8.55
CA THR A 48 12.44 -3.53 7.99
C THR A 48 13.49 -3.52 6.88
N ALA A 49 14.63 -4.20 7.09
CA ALA A 49 15.68 -4.30 6.08
C ALA A 49 15.21 -5.06 4.84
N ILE A 50 14.54 -6.19 5.03
CA ILE A 50 13.92 -6.97 3.93
C ILE A 50 12.94 -6.10 3.17
N GLY A 51 11.95 -5.50 3.84
CA GLY A 51 10.92 -4.68 3.17
C GLY A 51 11.50 -3.49 2.40
N LYS A 52 12.56 -2.85 2.91
CA LYS A 52 13.26 -1.77 2.19
C LYS A 52 13.97 -2.27 0.94
N THR A 53 14.51 -3.48 0.98
CA THR A 53 15.16 -4.10 -0.19
C THR A 53 14.11 -4.49 -1.24
N GLU A 54 12.98 -5.06 -0.81
CA GLU A 54 11.97 -5.65 -1.67
C GLU A 54 11.06 -4.60 -2.32
N SER A 55 10.55 -3.64 -1.55
CA SER A 55 9.58 -2.66 -2.03
C SER A 55 9.95 -1.21 -1.68
N GLY A 56 11.24 -0.96 -1.45
CA GLY A 56 11.75 0.37 -1.12
C GLY A 56 11.51 1.38 -2.23
N ARG A 57 10.92 2.52 -1.87
CA ARG A 57 10.71 3.67 -2.76
C ARG A 57 11.37 4.90 -2.17
N PHE A 58 12.17 5.60 -2.96
CA PHE A 58 12.76 6.88 -2.55
C PHE A 58 11.70 7.97 -2.47
N LYS A 59 11.74 8.74 -1.39
CA LYS A 59 11.06 10.03 -1.25
C LYS A 59 11.96 11.18 -1.74
N ASN A 60 11.36 12.37 -1.88
CA ASN A 60 12.08 13.58 -2.31
C ASN A 60 13.21 13.98 -1.34
N ASP A 61 13.09 13.63 -0.05
CA ASP A 61 14.11 13.84 1.00
C ASP A 61 15.21 12.76 1.02
N LYS A 62 15.27 11.92 -0.02
CA LYS A 62 16.19 10.79 -0.17
C LYS A 62 16.00 9.67 0.85
N THR A 63 14.97 9.70 1.68
CA THR A 63 14.63 8.57 2.55
C THR A 63 13.98 7.45 1.74
N VAL A 64 14.20 6.19 2.18
CA VAL A 64 13.57 5.01 1.60
C VAL A 64 12.41 4.58 2.46
N VAL A 65 11.22 4.45 1.87
CA VAL A 65 10.03 3.92 2.51
C VAL A 65 9.62 2.61 1.86
N ILE A 66 9.14 1.67 2.65
CA ILE A 66 8.57 0.41 2.18
C ILE A 66 7.19 0.72 1.60
N TRP A 67 7.03 0.60 0.26
CA TRP A 67 5.81 1.03 -0.42
C TRP A 67 4.86 -0.14 -0.60
N PRO A 68 3.66 -0.11 0.04
CA PRO A 68 2.76 -1.25 0.05
C PRO A 68 2.18 -1.60 -1.32
N TRP A 69 2.06 -0.62 -2.21
CA TRP A 69 1.44 -0.79 -3.52
C TRP A 69 2.51 -0.95 -4.60
N THR A 70 3.42 -1.92 -4.37
CA THR A 70 4.53 -2.26 -5.27
C THR A 70 4.29 -3.62 -5.91
N ILE A 71 4.55 -3.71 -7.22
CA ILE A 71 4.59 -4.97 -7.98
C ILE A 71 5.89 -5.03 -8.77
N ASN A 72 6.59 -6.15 -8.67
CA ASN A 72 7.65 -6.49 -9.60
C ASN A 72 7.12 -7.53 -10.60
N THR A 73 7.33 -7.27 -11.89
CA THR A 73 6.88 -8.14 -12.98
C THR A 73 8.00 -9.05 -13.53
N GLY A 74 9.14 -9.09 -12.84
CA GLY A 74 10.38 -9.70 -13.33
C GLY A 74 11.12 -8.86 -14.38
N LYS A 75 10.45 -7.85 -14.95
CA LYS A 75 11.04 -6.93 -15.94
C LYS A 75 11.20 -5.51 -15.38
N LYS A 76 10.30 -5.10 -14.52
CA LYS A 76 10.28 -3.76 -13.90
C LYS A 76 9.47 -3.74 -12.62
N SER A 77 9.82 -2.84 -11.72
CA SER A 77 9.04 -2.50 -10.54
C SER A 77 8.02 -1.40 -10.87
N LEU A 78 6.79 -1.60 -10.41
CA LEU A 78 5.67 -0.68 -10.57
C LEU A 78 5.24 -0.21 -9.19
N PHE A 79 5.06 1.11 -9.05
CA PHE A 79 4.60 1.74 -7.81
C PHE A 79 3.25 2.42 -8.07
N PHE A 80 2.21 1.90 -7.48
CA PHE A 80 0.85 2.44 -7.60
C PHE A 80 0.56 3.44 -6.48
N ASP A 81 -0.35 4.38 -6.71
CA ASP A 81 -0.71 5.38 -5.71
C ASP A 81 -1.58 4.81 -4.58
N ASN A 82 -2.31 3.72 -4.86
CA ASN A 82 -3.23 3.12 -3.89
C ASN A 82 -3.50 1.64 -4.20
N LYS A 83 -4.12 0.94 -3.22
CA LYS A 83 -4.48 -0.48 -3.29
C LYS A 83 -5.39 -0.81 -4.48
N ILE A 84 -6.31 0.10 -4.85
CA ILE A 84 -7.28 -0.15 -5.92
C ILE A 84 -6.58 -0.26 -7.26
N GLN A 85 -5.65 0.66 -7.57
CA GLN A 85 -4.88 0.63 -8.82
C GLN A 85 -4.03 -0.65 -8.90
N MET A 86 -3.32 -0.99 -7.82
CA MET A 86 -2.53 -2.22 -7.74
C MET A 86 -3.41 -3.46 -7.93
N LYS A 87 -4.55 -3.55 -7.21
CA LYS A 87 -5.50 -4.66 -7.32
C LYS A 87 -6.01 -4.84 -8.76
N ASN A 88 -6.39 -3.76 -9.42
CA ASN A 88 -6.88 -3.80 -10.79
C ASN A 88 -5.80 -4.31 -11.75
N PHE A 89 -4.54 -3.90 -11.55
CA PHE A 89 -3.41 -4.44 -12.32
C PHE A 89 -3.27 -5.94 -12.12
N VAL A 90 -3.25 -6.41 -10.85
CA VAL A 90 -3.13 -7.86 -10.53
C VAL A 90 -4.27 -8.66 -11.15
N ILE A 91 -5.53 -8.20 -11.04
CA ILE A 91 -6.68 -8.87 -11.65
C ILE A 91 -6.51 -8.99 -13.16
N ASN A 92 -6.04 -7.93 -13.82
CA ASN A 92 -5.83 -7.95 -15.27
C ASN A 92 -4.70 -8.92 -15.69
N GLU A 93 -3.65 -9.04 -14.89
CA GLU A 93 -2.58 -10.00 -15.17
C GLU A 93 -3.05 -11.46 -14.92
N ILE A 94 -3.81 -11.71 -13.86
CA ILE A 94 -4.40 -13.01 -13.57
C ILE A 94 -5.35 -13.46 -14.70
N LYS A 95 -6.14 -12.55 -15.28
CA LYS A 95 -6.99 -12.86 -16.45
C LYS A 95 -6.20 -13.30 -17.69
N LYS A 96 -4.92 -12.92 -17.76
CA LYS A 96 -3.97 -13.35 -18.81
C LYS A 96 -3.15 -14.58 -18.38
N GLU A 97 -3.54 -15.22 -17.26
CA GLU A 97 -2.82 -16.33 -16.66
C GLU A 97 -1.37 -16.00 -16.24
N ASN A 98 -1.07 -14.70 -16.09
CA ASN A 98 0.24 -14.24 -15.63
C ASN A 98 0.26 -14.09 -14.12
N TYR A 99 0.79 -15.09 -13.44
CA TYR A 99 0.99 -15.12 -12.00
C TYR A 99 2.42 -14.78 -11.58
N ASN A 100 3.34 -14.54 -12.52
CA ASN A 100 4.73 -14.22 -12.18
C ASN A 100 4.87 -12.75 -11.76
N LEU A 101 4.32 -12.44 -10.61
CA LEU A 101 4.26 -11.12 -10.01
C LEU A 101 4.70 -11.22 -8.55
N ASP A 102 5.64 -10.37 -8.14
CA ASP A 102 5.98 -10.17 -6.74
C ASP A 102 5.21 -8.96 -6.23
N VAL A 103 4.48 -9.10 -5.12
CA VAL A 103 3.51 -8.08 -4.70
C VAL A 103 3.65 -7.65 -3.25
N GLY A 104 3.44 -6.37 -3.01
CA GLY A 104 3.28 -5.80 -1.67
C GLY A 104 4.58 -5.46 -0.94
N CYS A 105 4.49 -5.29 0.37
CA CYS A 105 5.58 -4.86 1.25
C CYS A 105 6.81 -5.77 1.17
N MET A 106 6.58 -7.10 1.12
CA MET A 106 7.61 -8.14 1.17
C MET A 106 7.74 -8.90 -0.16
N GLN A 107 7.16 -8.37 -1.23
CA GLN A 107 7.26 -8.89 -2.61
C GLN A 107 6.98 -10.40 -2.70
N ILE A 108 5.81 -10.81 -2.21
CA ILE A 108 5.37 -12.21 -2.27
C ILE A 108 5.03 -12.59 -3.73
N ASN A 109 5.68 -13.63 -4.24
CA ASN A 109 5.45 -14.11 -5.61
C ASN A 109 4.14 -14.91 -5.72
N LEU A 110 3.22 -14.44 -6.58
CA LEU A 110 1.88 -15.04 -6.73
C LEU A 110 1.93 -16.43 -7.37
N LYS A 111 2.89 -16.70 -8.25
CA LYS A 111 3.04 -18.00 -8.91
C LYS A 111 3.36 -19.10 -7.89
N TRP A 112 4.23 -18.83 -6.93
CA TRP A 112 4.71 -19.81 -5.97
C TRP A 112 3.89 -19.86 -4.69
N HIS A 113 3.34 -18.73 -4.27
CA HIS A 113 2.67 -18.57 -2.99
C HIS A 113 1.18 -18.26 -3.08
N GLY A 114 0.66 -17.93 -4.27
CA GLY A 114 -0.75 -17.52 -4.43
C GLY A 114 -1.78 -18.53 -3.95
N SER A 115 -1.49 -19.83 -4.09
CA SER A 115 -2.36 -20.92 -3.61
C SER A 115 -2.42 -21.09 -2.09
N LYS A 116 -1.52 -20.43 -1.35
CA LYS A 116 -1.49 -20.43 0.12
C LYS A 116 -2.54 -19.50 0.73
N PHE A 117 -3.13 -18.61 -0.06
CA PHE A 117 -4.15 -17.67 0.38
C PHE A 117 -5.55 -18.18 -0.01
N LYS A 118 -6.53 -18.01 0.89
CA LYS A 118 -7.94 -18.35 0.61
C LYS A 118 -8.46 -17.60 -0.62
N ASN A 119 -8.07 -16.32 -0.73
CA ASN A 119 -8.23 -15.53 -1.94
C ASN A 119 -6.86 -14.94 -2.28
N ILE A 120 -6.39 -15.16 -3.51
CA ILE A 120 -5.07 -14.68 -3.95
C ILE A 120 -4.89 -13.16 -3.79
N LEU A 121 -5.99 -12.40 -3.79
CA LEU A 121 -5.94 -10.95 -3.59
C LEU A 121 -5.76 -10.54 -2.12
N ASP A 122 -5.87 -11.47 -1.17
CA ASP A 122 -5.65 -11.17 0.25
C ASP A 122 -4.19 -10.79 0.51
N VAL A 123 -3.26 -11.33 -0.28
CA VAL A 123 -1.83 -10.99 -0.20
C VAL A 123 -1.52 -9.51 -0.48
N LEU A 124 -2.45 -8.79 -1.11
CA LEU A 124 -2.32 -7.34 -1.35
C LEU A 124 -2.60 -6.51 -0.09
N ASP A 125 -3.04 -7.13 0.99
CA ASP A 125 -3.18 -6.47 2.27
C ASP A 125 -1.81 -6.42 2.97
N PRO A 126 -1.35 -5.24 3.44
CA PRO A 126 -0.03 -5.10 4.06
C PRO A 126 0.20 -6.00 5.26
N MET A 127 -0.80 -6.16 6.16
CA MET A 127 -0.70 -7.04 7.32
C MET A 127 -0.55 -8.49 6.88
N VAL A 128 -1.41 -8.96 5.97
CA VAL A 128 -1.36 -10.32 5.43
C VAL A 128 -0.03 -10.58 4.73
N ASN A 129 0.44 -9.62 3.93
CA ASN A 129 1.70 -9.71 3.19
C ASN A 129 2.91 -9.84 4.12
N VAL A 130 3.01 -8.96 5.13
CA VAL A 130 4.12 -9.00 6.11
C VAL A 130 4.03 -10.25 6.98
N SER A 131 2.84 -10.61 7.48
CA SER A 131 2.65 -11.81 8.32
C SER A 131 3.04 -13.09 7.58
N TYR A 132 2.62 -13.22 6.32
CA TYR A 132 2.96 -14.39 5.50
C TYR A 132 4.46 -14.49 5.26
N ALA A 133 5.11 -13.39 4.85
CA ALA A 133 6.55 -13.37 4.64
C ALA A 133 7.32 -13.73 5.91
N THR A 134 6.83 -13.26 7.06
CA THR A 134 7.44 -13.57 8.35
C THR A 134 7.32 -15.05 8.68
N SER A 135 6.15 -15.68 8.52
CA SER A 135 5.98 -17.12 8.76
C SER A 135 6.89 -17.96 7.86
N PHE A 136 7.04 -17.54 6.61
CA PHE A 136 7.92 -18.21 5.66
C PHE A 136 9.41 -18.16 6.02
N LEU A 137 9.85 -17.15 6.81
CA LEU A 137 11.23 -17.09 7.31
C LEU A 137 11.53 -18.14 8.41
N TYR A 138 10.49 -18.72 9.01
CA TYR A 138 10.63 -19.75 10.06
C TYR A 138 10.50 -21.19 9.54
N GLU A 139 10.16 -21.39 8.28
CA GLU A 139 10.13 -22.70 7.62
C GLU A 139 11.53 -23.12 7.13
#